data_94d5a14010ef9f60fbf7ed608da6dfe2
#
_entry.id   94d5a14010ef9f60fbf7ed608da6dfe2
#
_cell.length_a   1.000
_cell.length_b   1.000
_cell.length_c   1.000
_cell.angle_alpha   90.00
_cell.angle_beta   90.00
_cell.angle_gamma   90.00
#
_symmetry.space_group_name_H-M   'P 1'
#
loop_
_entity.id
_entity.type
_entity.pdbx_description
1 polymer ?
#
loop_
_entity_poly.entity_id
_entity_poly.type
_entity_poly.pdbx_seq_one_letter_code
_entity_poly.pdbx_strand_id
1 'polypeptide(L)'
;LMAWMAKQIRAAKGHRTRNVDPETKTITIPSIYQLCEEMGLPHGGRTAKSVQEQLELLLACRISIRASGTGKGLNVRDTAYLPIVQAVRIINDEKNVGYSGATFRLTDEVYERLSRESAPFDTRVSTYLLKGRSVMPYDIYIWLTGSMKNLRHDLPVSWDWLYERFGDQIAVKKSFRRMFRQSLEKVKKVYPGLNVECPTYEDYIILHPSPTSVPTRAVHDAEAAATDGVFNVAMRSLTSVQRNGVRKAITE
;
A
#
# COMPACT_ATOMS: atom_id res chain seq x y z
N LEU A 1 -6.68 4.12 -2.47
CA LEU A 1 -6.99 4.37 -3.90
C LEU A 1 -5.90 3.81 -4.81
N MET A 2 -4.64 4.25 -4.73
CA MET A 2 -3.53 3.72 -5.58
C MET A 2 -3.42 2.20 -5.53
N ALA A 3 -3.49 1.62 -4.33
CA ALA A 3 -3.47 0.18 -4.15
C ALA A 3 -4.67 -0.54 -4.80
N TRP A 4 -5.86 0.06 -4.74
CA TRP A 4 -7.04 -0.44 -5.43
C TRP A 4 -6.84 -0.40 -6.95
N MET A 5 -6.35 0.71 -7.50
CA MET A 5 -6.04 0.81 -8.94
C MET A 5 -5.03 -0.25 -9.39
N ALA A 6 -3.93 -0.42 -8.65
CA ALA A 6 -2.95 -1.46 -8.95
C ALA A 6 -3.56 -2.87 -8.92
N LYS A 7 -4.46 -3.15 -7.97
CA LYS A 7 -5.20 -4.43 -7.90
C LYS A 7 -6.07 -4.63 -9.13
N GLN A 8 -6.83 -3.61 -9.55
CA GLN A 8 -7.71 -3.69 -10.73
C GLN A 8 -6.90 -3.90 -12.03
N ILE A 9 -5.82 -3.15 -12.24
CA ILE A 9 -4.94 -3.27 -13.41
C ILE A 9 -4.34 -4.69 -13.48
N ARG A 10 -3.85 -5.22 -12.36
CA ARG A 10 -3.27 -6.57 -12.32
C ARG A 10 -4.31 -7.67 -12.51
N ALA A 11 -5.51 -7.49 -11.96
CA ALA A 11 -6.60 -8.44 -12.15
C ALA A 11 -7.08 -8.51 -13.61
N ALA A 12 -6.97 -7.40 -14.33
CA ALA A 12 -7.31 -7.34 -15.75
C ALA A 12 -6.39 -8.21 -16.63
N LYS A 13 -5.15 -8.48 -16.21
CA LYS A 13 -4.17 -9.31 -16.95
C LYS A 13 -4.02 -8.92 -18.44
N GLY A 14 -4.08 -7.63 -18.74
CA GLY A 14 -4.03 -7.10 -20.10
C GLY A 14 -5.33 -7.20 -20.88
N HIS A 15 -6.42 -7.70 -20.31
CA HIS A 15 -7.74 -7.76 -20.92
C HIS A 15 -8.66 -6.66 -20.38
N ARG A 16 -9.61 -6.24 -21.21
CA ARG A 16 -10.63 -5.29 -20.79
C ARG A 16 -11.53 -5.90 -19.73
N THR A 17 -11.74 -5.17 -18.64
CA THR A 17 -12.68 -5.52 -17.56
C THR A 17 -13.71 -4.40 -17.38
N ARG A 18 -14.65 -4.57 -16.46
CA ARG A 18 -15.60 -3.50 -16.11
C ARG A 18 -14.90 -2.21 -15.64
N ASN A 19 -13.81 -2.36 -14.91
CA ASN A 19 -13.13 -1.22 -14.24
C ASN A 19 -11.86 -0.78 -14.96
N VAL A 20 -11.31 -1.55 -15.89
CA VAL A 20 -10.04 -1.26 -16.56
C VAL A 20 -10.12 -1.55 -18.05
N ASP A 21 -9.69 -0.58 -18.85
CA ASP A 21 -9.40 -0.74 -20.27
C ASP A 21 -7.88 -0.60 -20.46
N PRO A 22 -7.15 -1.70 -20.72
CA PRO A 22 -5.69 -1.68 -20.85
C PRO A 22 -5.20 -0.95 -22.12
N GLU A 23 -5.97 -0.94 -23.20
CA GLU A 23 -5.59 -0.30 -24.46
C GLU A 23 -5.54 1.22 -24.30
N THR A 24 -6.55 1.77 -23.67
CA THR A 24 -6.65 3.21 -23.41
C THR A 24 -6.05 3.62 -22.07
N LYS A 25 -5.60 2.64 -21.24
CA LYS A 25 -5.11 2.85 -19.86
C LYS A 25 -6.13 3.58 -18.97
N THR A 26 -7.40 3.31 -19.24
CA THR A 26 -8.53 3.96 -18.58
C THR A 26 -9.04 3.12 -17.42
N ILE A 27 -9.32 3.80 -16.31
CA ILE A 27 -9.95 3.21 -15.12
C ILE A 27 -11.34 3.83 -14.97
N THR A 28 -12.31 2.97 -14.69
CA THR A 28 -13.70 3.37 -14.44
C THR A 28 -14.09 2.96 -13.02
N ILE A 29 -14.58 3.92 -12.26
CA ILE A 29 -15.25 3.76 -10.98
C ILE A 29 -16.73 3.99 -11.21
N PRO A 30 -17.56 2.93 -11.24
CA PRO A 30 -18.98 3.06 -11.55
C PRO A 30 -19.74 3.85 -10.50
N SER A 31 -19.39 3.68 -9.22
CA SER A 31 -19.92 4.48 -8.12
C SER A 31 -18.95 4.51 -6.94
N ILE A 32 -19.03 5.55 -6.12
CA ILE A 32 -18.24 5.67 -4.89
C ILE A 32 -18.62 4.59 -3.88
N TYR A 33 -19.89 4.20 -3.81
CA TYR A 33 -20.31 3.09 -2.93
C TYR A 33 -19.66 1.77 -3.32
N GLN A 34 -19.60 1.45 -4.62
CA GLN A 34 -18.90 0.25 -5.08
C GLN A 34 -17.40 0.33 -4.77
N LEU A 35 -16.78 1.49 -4.96
CA LEU A 35 -15.39 1.69 -4.60
C LEU A 35 -15.14 1.45 -3.11
N CYS A 36 -16.02 1.98 -2.23
CA CYS A 36 -15.96 1.74 -0.79
C CYS A 36 -16.03 0.24 -0.47
N GLU A 37 -16.98 -0.47 -1.07
CA GLU A 37 -17.15 -1.91 -0.89
C GLU A 37 -15.90 -2.69 -1.31
N GLU A 38 -15.37 -2.42 -2.49
CA GLU A 38 -14.16 -3.09 -3.01
C GLU A 38 -12.89 -2.77 -2.18
N MET A 39 -12.88 -1.64 -1.49
CA MET A 39 -11.82 -1.25 -0.54
C MET A 39 -12.06 -1.76 0.89
N GLY A 40 -13.20 -2.41 1.16
CA GLY A 40 -13.57 -2.87 2.50
C GLY A 40 -13.90 -1.74 3.48
N LEU A 41 -14.38 -0.60 2.96
CA LEU A 41 -14.78 0.56 3.76
C LEU A 41 -16.27 0.50 4.10
N PRO A 42 -16.70 1.08 5.24
CA PRO A 42 -18.11 1.13 5.62
C PRO A 42 -18.96 1.86 4.58
N HIS A 43 -20.15 1.32 4.32
CA HIS A 43 -21.17 2.04 3.54
C HIS A 43 -21.76 3.19 4.35
N GLY A 44 -21.73 4.40 3.81
CA GLY A 44 -22.31 5.57 4.44
C GLY A 44 -21.96 6.87 3.72
N GLY A 45 -22.85 7.86 3.78
CA GLY A 45 -22.68 9.14 3.09
C GLY A 45 -21.39 9.88 3.49
N ARG A 46 -21.01 9.83 4.77
CA ARG A 46 -19.77 10.45 5.26
C ARG A 46 -18.53 9.77 4.66
N THR A 47 -18.51 8.43 4.61
CA THR A 47 -17.42 7.66 4.01
C THR A 47 -17.35 7.94 2.52
N ALA A 48 -18.48 7.92 1.81
CA ALA A 48 -18.54 8.20 0.39
C ALA A 48 -18.01 9.60 0.06
N LYS A 49 -18.40 10.62 0.82
CA LYS A 49 -17.91 11.98 0.66
C LYS A 49 -16.38 12.05 0.85
N SER A 50 -15.87 11.45 1.92
CA SER A 50 -14.42 11.43 2.18
C SER A 50 -13.64 10.69 1.09
N VAL A 51 -14.17 9.59 0.55
CA VAL A 51 -13.53 8.83 -0.54
C VAL A 51 -13.55 9.63 -1.84
N GLN A 52 -14.66 10.34 -2.13
CA GLN A 52 -14.74 11.21 -3.29
C GLN A 52 -13.70 12.34 -3.22
N GLU A 53 -13.64 13.06 -2.09
CA GLU A 53 -12.66 14.13 -1.85
C GLU A 53 -11.21 13.62 -2.03
N GLN A 54 -10.90 12.45 -1.50
CA GLN A 54 -9.58 11.82 -1.66
C GLN A 54 -9.31 11.39 -3.11
N LEU A 55 -10.32 10.94 -3.83
CA LEU A 55 -10.20 10.60 -5.25
C LEU A 55 -9.90 11.85 -6.09
N GLU A 56 -10.62 12.93 -5.88
CA GLU A 56 -10.42 14.20 -6.57
C GLU A 56 -9.02 14.77 -6.32
N LEU A 57 -8.57 14.75 -5.05
CA LEU A 57 -7.20 15.15 -4.69
C LEU A 57 -6.16 14.27 -5.40
N LEU A 58 -6.34 12.96 -5.42
CA LEU A 58 -5.43 12.03 -6.09
C LEU A 58 -5.39 12.28 -7.60
N LEU A 59 -6.53 12.51 -8.23
CA LEU A 59 -6.60 12.79 -9.67
C LEU A 59 -5.96 14.13 -10.05
N ALA A 60 -5.90 15.09 -9.12
CA ALA A 60 -5.21 16.36 -9.28
C ALA A 60 -3.71 16.30 -8.95
N CYS A 61 -3.23 15.22 -8.33
CA CYS A 61 -1.84 15.09 -7.89
C CYS A 61 -0.86 14.98 -9.06
N ARG A 62 0.34 15.53 -8.81
CA ARG A 62 1.54 15.28 -9.60
C ARG A 62 2.56 14.55 -8.73
N ILE A 63 3.11 13.45 -9.23
CA ILE A 63 4.15 12.70 -8.55
C ILE A 63 5.49 13.37 -8.88
N SER A 64 6.28 13.74 -7.87
CA SER A 64 7.65 14.16 -8.07
C SER A 64 8.59 12.96 -7.87
N ILE A 65 9.36 12.63 -8.91
CA ILE A 65 10.42 11.61 -8.84
C ILE A 65 11.73 12.36 -8.71
N ARG A 66 12.46 12.11 -7.62
CA ARG A 66 13.77 12.70 -7.39
C ARG A 66 14.83 11.62 -7.51
N ALA A 67 15.78 11.81 -8.40
CA ALA A 67 17.01 11.04 -8.46
C ALA A 67 18.14 11.92 -7.94
N SER A 68 18.94 11.39 -7.01
CA SER A 68 20.18 12.05 -6.57
C SER A 68 21.34 11.14 -6.92
N GLY A 69 22.34 11.69 -7.59
CA GLY A 69 23.57 11.01 -7.94
C GLY A 69 24.78 11.86 -7.54
N THR A 70 25.86 11.19 -7.11
CA THR A 70 27.16 11.82 -6.91
C THR A 70 28.05 11.41 -8.09
N GLY A 71 28.43 12.37 -8.91
CA GLY A 71 29.39 12.19 -10.00
C GLY A 71 30.41 13.30 -10.02
N LYS A 72 31.70 12.97 -10.11
CA LYS A 72 32.83 13.93 -10.22
C LYS A 72 32.82 15.09 -9.20
N GLY A 73 32.42 14.78 -7.93
CA GLY A 73 32.36 15.79 -6.86
C GLY A 73 31.18 16.76 -6.91
N LEU A 74 30.22 16.54 -7.81
CA LEU A 74 29.00 17.33 -7.93
C LEU A 74 27.79 16.49 -7.46
N ASN A 75 26.95 17.13 -6.61
CA ASN A 75 25.65 16.58 -6.25
C ASN A 75 24.62 17.01 -7.30
N VAL A 76 24.19 16.07 -8.14
CA VAL A 76 23.12 16.31 -9.12
C VAL A 76 21.79 15.85 -8.55
N ARG A 77 20.77 16.68 -8.63
CA ARG A 77 19.39 16.36 -8.28
C ARG A 77 18.52 16.56 -9.50
N ASP A 78 18.06 15.47 -10.04
CA ASP A 78 17.05 15.47 -11.11
C ASP A 78 15.66 15.32 -10.48
N THR A 79 14.73 16.18 -10.88
CA THR A 79 13.33 16.11 -10.43
C THR A 79 12.43 16.08 -11.65
N ALA A 80 11.70 14.98 -11.83
CA ALA A 80 10.64 14.86 -12.81
C ALA A 80 9.28 15.00 -12.13
N TYR A 81 8.36 15.74 -12.75
CA TYR A 81 6.99 15.88 -12.30
C TYR A 81 6.07 15.12 -13.26
N LEU A 82 5.40 14.10 -12.77
CA LEU A 82 4.49 13.27 -13.56
C LEU A 82 3.06 13.44 -13.03
N PRO A 83 2.12 13.90 -13.85
CA PRO A 83 0.70 13.83 -13.51
C PRO A 83 0.27 12.36 -13.42
N ILE A 84 -0.62 12.04 -12.48
CA ILE A 84 -1.17 10.69 -12.36
C ILE A 84 -2.10 10.39 -13.53
N VAL A 85 -2.89 11.37 -13.92
CA VAL A 85 -3.91 11.24 -14.98
C VAL A 85 -3.66 12.23 -16.12
N GLN A 86 -4.03 11.81 -17.33
CA GLN A 86 -4.04 12.65 -18.53
C GLN A 86 -5.40 13.30 -18.76
N ALA A 87 -6.48 12.58 -18.42
CA ALA A 87 -7.85 13.03 -18.57
C ALA A 87 -8.72 12.44 -17.48
N VAL A 88 -9.72 13.19 -17.05
CA VAL A 88 -10.68 12.75 -16.04
C VAL A 88 -12.09 13.22 -16.42
N ARG A 89 -13.06 12.33 -16.22
CA ARG A 89 -14.48 12.63 -16.26
C ARG A 89 -15.09 12.18 -14.93
N ILE A 90 -15.64 13.12 -14.17
CA ILE A 90 -16.35 12.85 -12.93
C ILE A 90 -17.85 13.01 -13.21
N ILE A 91 -18.64 12.07 -12.73
CA ILE A 91 -20.10 12.11 -12.79
C ILE A 91 -20.58 12.27 -11.36
N ASN A 92 -21.05 13.46 -11.00
CA ASN A 92 -21.54 13.76 -9.68
C ASN A 92 -23.05 13.53 -9.60
N ASP A 93 -23.48 12.77 -8.59
CA ASP A 93 -24.87 12.73 -8.15
C ASP A 93 -25.03 13.72 -6.98
N GLU A 94 -25.68 14.85 -7.24
CA GLU A 94 -25.87 15.92 -6.24
C GLU A 94 -26.76 15.49 -5.06
N LYS A 95 -27.64 14.52 -5.29
CA LYS A 95 -28.57 14.02 -4.26
C LYS A 95 -27.91 12.98 -3.37
N ASN A 96 -27.02 12.16 -3.94
CA ASN A 96 -26.33 11.10 -3.22
C ASN A 96 -24.94 10.84 -3.76
N VAL A 97 -23.94 11.42 -3.10
CA VAL A 97 -22.52 11.28 -3.45
C VAL A 97 -22.08 9.83 -3.66
N GLY A 98 -22.71 8.88 -2.99
CA GLY A 98 -22.38 7.45 -3.11
C GLY A 98 -22.63 6.88 -4.51
N TYR A 99 -23.50 7.49 -5.31
CA TYR A 99 -23.75 7.12 -6.71
C TYR A 99 -22.89 7.89 -7.71
N SER A 100 -22.12 8.87 -7.26
CA SER A 100 -21.11 9.53 -8.09
C SER A 100 -20.09 8.53 -8.59
N GLY A 101 -19.57 8.76 -9.79
CA GLY A 101 -18.57 7.89 -10.41
C GLY A 101 -17.49 8.69 -11.11
N ALA A 102 -16.44 8.01 -11.57
CA ALA A 102 -15.35 8.64 -12.29
C ALA A 102 -14.79 7.70 -13.38
N THR A 103 -14.38 8.29 -14.48
CA THR A 103 -13.59 7.62 -15.50
C THR A 103 -12.36 8.47 -15.76
N PHE A 104 -11.18 7.88 -15.70
CA PHE A 104 -9.94 8.63 -15.91
C PHE A 104 -8.89 7.77 -16.59
N ARG A 105 -8.11 8.44 -17.44
CA ARG A 105 -6.99 7.85 -18.16
C ARG A 105 -5.72 8.13 -17.37
N LEU A 106 -5.00 7.08 -16.99
CA LEU A 106 -3.68 7.19 -16.37
C LEU A 106 -2.63 7.62 -17.41
N THR A 107 -1.56 8.27 -16.95
CA THR A 107 -0.36 8.43 -17.78
C THR A 107 0.27 7.07 -18.02
N ASP A 108 0.98 6.94 -19.14
CA ASP A 108 1.61 5.69 -19.54
C ASP A 108 2.58 5.20 -18.48
N GLU A 109 3.40 6.09 -17.94
CA GLU A 109 4.35 5.81 -16.88
C GLU A 109 3.68 5.27 -15.60
N VAL A 110 2.60 5.91 -15.15
CA VAL A 110 1.89 5.50 -13.94
C VAL A 110 1.20 4.15 -14.15
N TYR A 111 0.58 3.93 -15.30
CA TYR A 111 -0.07 2.66 -15.62
C TYR A 111 0.94 1.50 -15.62
N GLU A 112 2.08 1.67 -16.30
CA GLU A 112 3.12 0.66 -16.40
C GLU A 112 3.72 0.34 -15.02
N ARG A 113 3.99 1.37 -14.20
CA ARG A 113 4.50 1.15 -12.83
C ARG A 113 3.49 0.40 -11.97
N LEU A 114 2.22 0.76 -12.00
CA LEU A 114 1.17 0.05 -11.25
C LEU A 114 1.00 -1.40 -11.73
N SER A 115 1.18 -1.64 -13.03
CA SER A 115 1.10 -2.98 -13.61
C SER A 115 2.27 -3.88 -13.21
N ARG A 116 3.51 -3.38 -13.26
CA ARG A 116 4.73 -4.18 -13.12
C ARG A 116 5.39 -4.10 -11.74
N GLU A 117 5.44 -2.90 -11.15
CA GLU A 117 6.26 -2.64 -9.96
C GLU A 117 5.49 -2.79 -8.66
N SER A 118 4.17 -2.90 -8.70
CA SER A 118 3.38 -3.05 -7.48
C SER A 118 3.69 -4.35 -6.75
N ALA A 119 3.98 -4.26 -5.47
CA ALA A 119 4.12 -5.43 -4.61
C ALA A 119 2.73 -5.92 -4.16
N PRO A 120 2.47 -7.23 -4.20
CA PRO A 120 1.24 -7.75 -3.64
C PRO A 120 1.23 -7.58 -2.12
N PHE A 121 0.10 -7.16 -1.56
CA PHE A 121 -0.11 -7.04 -0.12
C PHE A 121 -1.46 -7.65 0.26
N ASP A 122 -1.59 -8.11 1.50
CA ASP A 122 -2.85 -8.67 2.01
C ASP A 122 -3.83 -7.56 2.32
N THR A 123 -4.95 -7.54 1.60
CA THR A 123 -5.99 -6.52 1.77
C THR A 123 -6.69 -6.61 3.13
N ARG A 124 -6.73 -7.79 3.75
CA ARG A 124 -7.29 -8.00 5.10
C ARG A 124 -6.41 -7.32 6.13
N VAL A 125 -5.09 -7.49 6.02
CA VAL A 125 -4.10 -6.82 6.87
C VAL A 125 -4.21 -5.30 6.68
N SER A 126 -4.31 -4.83 5.45
CA SER A 126 -4.49 -3.41 5.13
C SER A 126 -5.74 -2.83 5.79
N THR A 127 -6.88 -3.52 5.64
CA THR A 127 -8.14 -3.10 6.25
C THR A 127 -8.06 -3.10 7.78
N TYR A 128 -7.42 -4.10 8.38
CA TYR A 128 -7.21 -4.15 9.83
C TYR A 128 -6.37 -2.98 10.33
N LEU A 129 -5.26 -2.68 9.68
CA LEU A 129 -4.37 -1.58 10.07
C LEU A 129 -5.03 -0.20 9.90
N LEU A 130 -5.88 -0.04 8.88
CA LEU A 130 -6.63 1.20 8.63
C LEU A 130 -7.77 1.45 9.63
N LYS A 131 -8.27 0.43 10.34
CA LYS A 131 -9.27 0.61 11.41
C LYS A 131 -8.72 1.33 12.64
N GLY A 132 -7.40 1.50 12.74
CA GLY A 132 -6.74 2.19 13.85
C GLY A 132 -6.91 3.72 13.76
N ARG A 133 -6.58 4.40 14.87
CA ARG A 133 -6.59 5.87 14.94
C ARG A 133 -5.45 6.54 14.17
N SER A 134 -4.48 5.78 13.69
CA SER A 134 -3.29 6.27 12.98
C SER A 134 -3.09 5.47 11.72
N VAL A 135 -2.82 6.14 10.62
CA VAL A 135 -2.49 5.52 9.32
C VAL A 135 -1.03 5.03 9.25
N MET A 136 -0.16 5.48 10.13
CA MET A 136 1.27 5.14 10.12
C MET A 136 1.55 3.62 10.09
N PRO A 137 0.85 2.73 10.83
CA PRO A 137 1.06 1.29 10.71
C PRO A 137 0.77 0.77 9.30
N TYR A 138 -0.27 1.29 8.64
CA TYR A 138 -0.60 0.94 7.27
C TYR A 138 0.50 1.39 6.29
N ASP A 139 0.97 2.62 6.41
CA ASP A 139 2.01 3.17 5.55
C ASP A 139 3.33 2.40 5.70
N ILE A 140 3.71 2.06 6.93
CA ILE A 140 4.87 1.20 7.23
C ILE A 140 4.68 -0.19 6.62
N TYR A 141 3.50 -0.79 6.73
CA TYR A 141 3.19 -2.10 6.15
C TYR A 141 3.36 -2.11 4.63
N ILE A 142 2.80 -1.13 3.94
CA ILE A 142 2.91 -1.01 2.47
C ILE A 142 4.37 -0.78 2.05
N TRP A 143 5.09 0.10 2.75
CA TRP A 143 6.51 0.34 2.49
C TRP A 143 7.35 -0.93 2.66
N LEU A 144 7.19 -1.63 3.79
CA LEU A 144 7.94 -2.87 4.05
C LEU A 144 7.60 -3.97 3.06
N THR A 145 6.33 -4.12 2.70
CA THR A 145 5.90 -5.08 1.66
C THR A 145 6.60 -4.82 0.33
N GLY A 146 6.72 -3.56 -0.07
CA GLY A 146 7.45 -3.16 -1.27
C GLY A 146 8.96 -3.40 -1.15
N SER A 147 9.55 -3.07 0.00
CA SER A 147 10.98 -3.20 0.25
C SER A 147 11.42 -4.67 0.29
N MET A 148 10.68 -5.54 0.97
CA MET A 148 11.02 -6.96 1.14
C MET A 148 10.97 -7.74 -0.17
N LYS A 149 10.20 -7.29 -1.17
CA LYS A 149 10.13 -7.95 -2.49
C LYS A 149 11.51 -8.12 -3.15
N ASN A 150 12.38 -7.14 -2.99
CA ASN A 150 13.67 -7.09 -3.68
C ASN A 150 14.88 -7.09 -2.73
N LEU A 151 14.65 -7.09 -1.41
CA LEU A 151 15.71 -7.04 -0.43
C LEU A 151 16.48 -8.38 -0.41
N ARG A 152 17.80 -8.33 -0.64
CA ARG A 152 18.69 -9.50 -0.66
C ARG A 152 19.75 -9.48 0.45
N HIS A 153 20.04 -8.30 0.97
CA HIS A 153 21.02 -8.05 2.01
C HIS A 153 20.44 -7.11 3.05
N ASP A 154 21.05 -7.06 4.21
CA ASP A 154 20.66 -6.13 5.26
C ASP A 154 20.73 -4.69 4.76
N LEU A 155 19.69 -3.92 5.03
CA LEU A 155 19.57 -2.53 4.62
C LEU A 155 19.41 -1.64 5.85
N PRO A 156 20.44 -0.87 6.23
CA PRO A 156 20.30 0.17 7.23
C PRO A 156 19.50 1.33 6.66
N VAL A 157 18.49 1.80 7.41
CA VAL A 157 17.65 2.94 7.04
C VAL A 157 17.70 3.96 8.15
N SER A 158 18.16 5.18 7.85
CA SER A 158 18.34 6.23 8.83
C SER A 158 17.00 6.77 9.37
N TRP A 159 17.00 7.20 10.63
CA TRP A 159 15.82 7.85 11.22
C TRP A 159 15.45 9.16 10.54
N ASP A 160 16.40 9.85 9.93
CA ASP A 160 16.11 11.08 9.17
C ASP A 160 15.33 10.76 7.89
N TRP A 161 15.73 9.72 7.16
CA TRP A 161 14.98 9.26 5.98
C TRP A 161 13.56 8.80 6.35
N LEU A 162 13.42 8.06 7.47
CA LEU A 162 12.10 7.63 7.96
C LEU A 162 11.23 8.82 8.37
N TYR A 163 11.84 9.83 8.99
CA TYR A 163 11.13 11.03 9.40
C TYR A 163 10.64 11.85 8.20
N GLU A 164 11.47 12.02 7.17
CA GLU A 164 11.08 12.69 5.92
C GLU A 164 9.91 11.99 5.22
N ARG A 165 9.83 10.66 5.35
CA ARG A 165 8.82 9.86 4.67
C ARG A 165 7.51 9.69 5.45
N PHE A 166 7.58 9.55 6.75
CA PHE A 166 6.45 9.19 7.61
C PHE A 166 6.15 10.20 8.71
N GLY A 167 6.98 11.21 8.87
CA GLY A 167 6.92 12.16 9.99
C GLY A 167 6.31 13.51 9.68
N ASP A 168 5.75 13.72 8.50
CA ASP A 168 5.27 15.00 7.98
C ASP A 168 4.38 15.79 8.96
N GLN A 169 3.53 15.07 9.72
CA GLN A 169 2.62 15.68 10.69
C GLN A 169 3.15 15.67 12.13
N ILE A 170 4.43 15.33 12.36
CA ILE A 170 5.00 15.16 13.69
C ILE A 170 6.18 16.12 13.88
N ALA A 171 5.97 17.21 14.59
CA ALA A 171 6.98 18.27 14.77
C ALA A 171 8.26 17.81 15.49
N VAL A 172 8.18 16.79 16.37
CA VAL A 172 9.30 16.38 17.23
C VAL A 172 9.83 15.00 16.83
N LYS A 173 11.07 14.93 16.34
CA LYS A 173 11.74 13.69 15.90
C LYS A 173 11.73 12.57 16.97
N LYS A 174 11.91 12.90 18.25
CA LYS A 174 11.86 11.94 19.37
C LYS A 174 10.47 11.30 19.49
N SER A 175 9.41 12.08 19.35
CA SER A 175 8.03 11.58 19.34
C SER A 175 7.76 10.71 18.13
N PHE A 176 8.28 11.09 16.97
CA PHE A 176 8.20 10.28 15.75
C PHE A 176 8.83 8.90 15.95
N ARG A 177 10.09 8.82 16.43
CA ARG A 177 10.77 7.54 16.64
C ARG A 177 9.96 6.60 17.55
N ARG A 178 9.34 7.14 18.61
CA ARG A 178 8.47 6.37 19.50
C ARG A 178 7.22 5.87 18.77
N MET A 179 6.53 6.74 18.05
CA MET A 179 5.31 6.40 17.32
C MET A 179 5.60 5.39 16.20
N PHE A 180 6.72 5.55 15.50
CA PHE A 180 7.16 4.62 14.47
C PHE A 180 7.42 3.21 15.05
N ARG A 181 8.17 3.11 16.15
CA ARG A 181 8.40 1.82 16.83
C ARG A 181 7.11 1.15 17.25
N GLN A 182 6.18 1.89 17.86
CA GLN A 182 4.86 1.36 18.24
C GLN A 182 4.05 0.90 17.03
N SER A 183 4.15 1.61 15.93
CA SER A 183 3.48 1.26 14.66
C SER A 183 4.12 0.03 14.02
N LEU A 184 5.44 -0.06 14.01
CA LEU A 184 6.19 -1.22 13.52
C LEU A 184 5.84 -2.50 14.29
N GLU A 185 5.69 -2.43 15.62
CA GLU A 185 5.27 -3.58 16.41
C GLU A 185 3.85 -4.06 16.06
N LYS A 186 2.94 -3.15 15.65
CA LYS A 186 1.64 -3.55 15.13
C LYS A 186 1.77 -4.26 13.78
N VAL A 187 2.66 -3.77 12.92
CA VAL A 187 2.94 -4.41 11.62
C VAL A 187 3.55 -5.79 11.80
N LYS A 188 4.53 -5.96 12.68
CA LYS A 188 5.14 -7.27 12.99
C LYS A 188 4.12 -8.32 13.42
N LYS A 189 3.06 -7.92 14.14
CA LYS A 189 1.98 -8.84 14.57
C LYS A 189 1.16 -9.41 13.42
N VAL A 190 1.06 -8.69 12.31
CA VAL A 190 0.23 -9.05 11.15
C VAL A 190 1.03 -9.39 9.90
N TYR A 191 2.35 -9.29 9.98
CA TYR A 191 3.28 -9.65 8.91
C TYR A 191 4.23 -10.76 9.42
N PRO A 192 3.82 -12.04 9.35
CA PRO A 192 4.65 -13.15 9.81
C PRO A 192 6.00 -13.21 9.08
N GLY A 193 7.06 -13.46 9.82
CA GLY A 193 8.42 -13.56 9.26
C GLY A 193 9.09 -12.23 8.95
N LEU A 194 8.45 -11.10 9.20
CA LEU A 194 9.09 -9.79 9.08
C LEU A 194 10.20 -9.64 10.11
N ASN A 195 11.43 -9.42 9.63
CA ASN A 195 12.61 -9.19 10.47
C ASN A 195 13.12 -7.76 10.28
N VAL A 196 12.88 -6.92 11.27
CA VAL A 196 13.32 -5.52 11.33
C VAL A 196 13.86 -5.25 12.72
N GLU A 197 15.11 -4.85 12.80
CA GLU A 197 15.74 -4.42 14.06
C GLU A 197 15.62 -2.90 14.21
N CYS A 198 15.33 -2.49 15.44
CA CYS A 198 15.29 -1.08 15.84
C CYS A 198 16.23 -0.86 17.05
N PRO A 199 17.55 -0.78 16.86
CA PRO A 199 18.48 -0.57 17.94
C PRO A 199 18.16 0.72 18.71
N THR A 200 18.30 0.68 20.02
CA THR A 200 17.85 1.79 20.88
C THR A 200 18.72 3.04 20.75
N TYR A 201 20.00 2.85 20.54
CA TYR A 201 21.01 3.91 20.58
C TYR A 201 21.54 4.30 19.19
N GLU A 202 21.10 3.59 18.14
CA GLU A 202 21.55 3.86 16.78
C GLU A 202 20.65 4.85 16.05
N ASP A 203 21.23 5.57 15.10
CA ASP A 203 20.49 6.54 14.26
C ASP A 203 19.86 5.89 13.01
N TYR A 204 19.70 4.56 13.02
CA TYR A 204 19.10 3.79 11.94
C TYR A 204 18.29 2.60 12.48
N ILE A 205 17.48 2.02 11.61
CA ILE A 205 16.90 0.69 11.76
C ILE A 205 17.53 -0.24 10.72
N ILE A 206 17.48 -1.55 10.93
CA ILE A 206 18.00 -2.53 9.97
C ILE A 206 16.82 -3.34 9.43
N LEU A 207 16.67 -3.35 8.12
CA LEU A 207 15.78 -4.26 7.42
C LEU A 207 16.57 -5.50 7.03
N HIS A 208 16.19 -6.67 7.54
CA HIS A 208 16.75 -7.95 7.12
C HIS A 208 15.89 -8.57 6.02
N PRO A 209 16.47 -9.31 5.05
CA PRO A 209 15.71 -10.07 4.09
C PRO A 209 14.63 -10.90 4.77
N SER A 210 13.39 -10.72 4.35
CA SER A 210 12.22 -11.33 4.95
C SER A 210 11.28 -11.84 3.87
N PRO A 211 10.45 -12.87 4.14
CA PRO A 211 9.43 -13.31 3.20
C PRO A 211 8.52 -12.14 2.82
N THR A 212 7.96 -12.15 1.62
CA THR A 212 6.93 -11.17 1.24
C THR A 212 5.65 -11.41 2.04
N SER A 213 4.90 -10.35 2.34
CA SER A 213 3.66 -10.44 3.14
C SER A 213 2.59 -11.32 2.48
N VAL A 214 2.65 -11.44 1.16
CA VAL A 214 1.86 -12.38 0.36
C VAL A 214 2.84 -13.25 -0.42
N PRO A 215 2.72 -14.59 -0.38
CA PRO A 215 3.58 -15.49 -1.15
C PRO A 215 3.60 -15.13 -2.63
N THR A 216 4.75 -15.25 -3.27
CA THR A 216 4.83 -15.11 -4.73
C THR A 216 4.06 -16.26 -5.38
N ARG A 217 3.47 -16.01 -6.56
CA ARG A 217 2.63 -16.99 -7.26
C ARG A 217 3.32 -18.34 -7.49
N ALA A 218 4.64 -18.33 -7.73
CA ALA A 218 5.42 -19.56 -7.89
C ALA A 218 5.47 -20.43 -6.61
N VAL A 219 5.50 -19.78 -5.44
CA VAL A 219 5.41 -20.48 -4.14
C VAL A 219 3.99 -20.96 -3.92
N HIS A 220 2.99 -20.16 -4.28
CA HIS A 220 1.58 -20.51 -4.17
C HIS A 220 1.20 -21.68 -5.08
N ASP A 221 1.72 -21.73 -6.31
CA ASP A 221 1.44 -22.81 -7.25
C ASP A 221 2.17 -24.11 -6.85
N ALA A 222 3.37 -24.03 -6.28
CA ALA A 222 4.10 -25.17 -5.72
C ALA A 222 3.48 -25.70 -4.40
N GLU A 223 2.93 -24.82 -3.58
CA GLU A 223 2.30 -25.15 -2.30
C GLU A 223 0.82 -25.53 -2.46
N ALA A 224 0.10 -24.99 -3.44
CA ALA A 224 -1.23 -25.43 -3.81
C ALA A 224 -1.23 -26.85 -4.39
N ALA A 225 -0.10 -27.28 -4.99
CA ALA A 225 0.11 -28.67 -5.39
C ALA A 225 0.45 -29.59 -4.19
N ALA A 226 0.87 -29.03 -3.06
CA ALA A 226 1.33 -29.80 -1.89
C ALA A 226 0.35 -29.81 -0.70
N THR A 227 -0.51 -28.81 -0.53
CA THR A 227 -1.46 -28.78 0.62
C THR A 227 -2.58 -27.74 0.47
N ASP A 228 -3.77 -28.13 0.79
CA ASP A 228 -4.94 -27.28 1.15
C ASP A 228 -4.71 -26.42 2.41
N GLY A 229 -3.51 -25.92 2.65
CA GLY A 229 -3.16 -25.49 3.98
C GLY A 229 -2.14 -24.39 4.21
N VAL A 230 -1.71 -23.56 3.23
CA VAL A 230 -0.68 -22.54 3.50
C VAL A 230 -1.17 -21.48 4.52
N PHE A 231 -2.43 -21.11 4.48
CA PHE A 231 -3.03 -20.31 5.54
C PHE A 231 -2.98 -21.05 6.90
N ASN A 232 -3.19 -22.37 6.88
CA ASN A 232 -3.10 -23.21 8.07
C ASN A 232 -1.66 -23.44 8.55
N VAL A 233 -0.65 -23.44 7.68
CA VAL A 233 0.77 -23.57 8.05
C VAL A 233 1.27 -22.26 8.65
N ALA A 234 0.99 -21.12 8.05
CA ALA A 234 1.27 -19.82 8.66
C ALA A 234 0.54 -19.65 10.01
N MET A 235 -0.72 -20.10 10.09
CA MET A 235 -1.49 -20.11 11.34
C MET A 235 -1.01 -21.15 12.36
N ARG A 236 -0.35 -22.25 11.93
CA ARG A 236 0.26 -23.24 12.83
C ARG A 236 1.59 -22.78 13.44
N SER A 237 2.35 -21.94 12.74
CA SER A 237 3.57 -21.33 13.25
C SER A 237 3.33 -20.19 14.25
N LEU A 238 2.10 -19.67 14.32
CA LEU A 238 1.72 -18.66 15.30
C LEU A 238 1.43 -19.31 16.66
N THR A 239 1.82 -18.64 17.75
CA THR A 239 1.38 -19.02 19.10
C THR A 239 -0.14 -18.94 19.20
N SER A 240 -0.73 -19.65 20.19
CA SER A 240 -2.19 -19.64 20.41
C SER A 240 -2.76 -18.23 20.58
N VAL A 241 -2.00 -17.34 21.21
CA VAL A 241 -2.39 -15.92 21.40
C VAL A 241 -2.40 -15.16 20.06
N GLN A 242 -1.39 -15.39 19.23
CA GLN A 242 -1.29 -14.77 17.90
C GLN A 242 -2.40 -15.28 16.96
N ARG A 243 -2.71 -16.58 16.98
CA ARG A 243 -3.82 -17.18 16.20
C ARG A 243 -5.17 -16.61 16.59
N ASN A 244 -5.43 -16.44 17.88
CA ASN A 244 -6.68 -15.87 18.36
C ASN A 244 -6.80 -14.38 17.99
N GLY A 245 -5.71 -13.62 18.04
CA GLY A 245 -5.67 -12.23 17.58
C GLY A 245 -6.01 -12.08 16.10
N VAL A 246 -5.43 -12.93 15.24
CA VAL A 246 -5.72 -12.92 13.79
C VAL A 246 -7.15 -13.38 13.49
N ARG A 247 -7.64 -14.44 14.13
CA ARG A 247 -9.02 -14.92 13.97
C ARG A 247 -10.04 -13.88 14.43
N LYS A 248 -9.82 -13.25 15.57
CA LYS A 248 -10.71 -12.22 16.11
C LYS A 248 -10.75 -10.98 15.20
N ALA A 249 -9.61 -10.60 14.61
CA ALA A 249 -9.51 -9.48 13.67
C ALA A 249 -10.14 -9.76 12.29
N ILE A 250 -10.40 -11.03 11.94
CA ILE A 250 -11.05 -11.44 10.68
C ILE A 250 -12.57 -11.57 10.86
N THR A 251 -13.05 -11.79 12.11
CA THR A 251 -14.47 -12.08 12.40
C THR A 251 -15.23 -10.86 12.95
N GLU A 252 -14.53 -9.81 13.39
CA GLU A 252 -15.05 -8.49 13.77
C GLU A 252 -14.86 -7.47 12.61
#